data_31b6259ac95c86321448686f584dc4a7
#
_entry.id   31b6259ac95c86321448686f584dc4a7
#
_cell.length_a   1.000
_cell.length_b   1.000
_cell.length_c   1.000
_cell.angle_alpha   90.00
_cell.angle_beta   90.00
_cell.angle_gamma   90.00
#
_symmetry.space_group_name_H-M   'P 1'
#
loop_
_entity.id
_entity.type
_entity.pdbx_description
1 polymer ?
#
loop_
_entity_poly.entity_id
_entity_poly.type
_entity_poly.pdbx_seq_one_letter_code
_entity_poly.pdbx_strand_id
1 'polypeptide(L)'
;MGPKYLGLIFFIFIKLFVYIPFSFGLTEDDCKNSPFYIKNIKVDLTKTSINEARSEAELKIKLLGFKRLMKRLIVNENEIKINNSVVSNLVSYFKINNEANSDTRYLADFDICFNRLSVINYFRENKILYSETFRDSISVLPVFKGLRGFVMLDENDSWFQKWKKELELNDGLVKLELVKGNFYLNRNLTSNLFSNTNQKLIQKLIINEETNALLVVLAEPVLKTDGKTYLSTFAKFYNDDGNLENTIYRNLIPIKRTSSIYNIDENLLNQEVLKIINSIQNNWKKNNLINTLITESVDLIIPINKLVSTNSIKEFLFNDKVLNVKSTEKFLDRGLIKIENEIIYYNQKSMTSFNELSRSLFGSSKKLRYKSDVQVKQKDISIWPSILKELESLPFVLEVNVISLSNSSGRIIVKFMGDKKTFFQAANEKKIVFKDYNSAQYILVKK
;
A
#
# COMPACT_ATOMS: atom_id res chain seq x y z
N MET A 1 -44.95 -40.02 -1.35
CA MET A 1 -44.67 -38.57 -1.42
C MET A 1 -44.86 -38.09 -2.85
N GLY A 2 -45.82 -37.24 -3.11
CA GLY A 2 -46.20 -36.86 -4.48
C GLY A 2 -45.28 -35.82 -5.09
N PRO A 3 -45.24 -35.67 -6.41
CA PRO A 3 -44.29 -34.78 -7.12
C PRO A 3 -44.37 -33.29 -6.79
N LYS A 4 -45.40 -32.86 -6.05
CA LYS A 4 -45.58 -31.47 -5.63
C LYS A 4 -44.59 -30.99 -4.53
N TYR A 5 -44.01 -31.90 -3.78
CA TYR A 5 -43.03 -31.55 -2.72
C TYR A 5 -41.59 -31.46 -3.22
N LEU A 6 -41.30 -32.12 -4.35
CA LEU A 6 -39.95 -32.07 -4.94
C LEU A 6 -39.65 -30.71 -5.54
N GLY A 7 -40.67 -30.01 -6.10
CA GLY A 7 -40.52 -28.64 -6.63
C GLY A 7 -40.30 -27.60 -5.55
N LEU A 8 -40.89 -27.80 -4.37
CA LEU A 8 -40.74 -26.81 -3.27
C LEU A 8 -39.35 -26.90 -2.62
N ILE A 9 -38.80 -28.13 -2.49
CA ILE A 9 -37.44 -28.35 -1.96
C ILE A 9 -36.40 -27.78 -2.93
N PHE A 10 -36.60 -27.93 -4.24
CA PHE A 10 -35.71 -27.39 -5.25
C PHE A 10 -35.71 -25.85 -5.28
N PHE A 11 -36.84 -25.20 -5.04
CA PHE A 11 -36.95 -23.73 -4.93
C PHE A 11 -36.33 -23.18 -3.65
N ILE A 12 -36.37 -23.91 -2.54
CA ILE A 12 -35.69 -23.53 -1.29
C ILE A 12 -34.18 -23.65 -1.42
N PHE A 13 -33.68 -24.68 -2.12
CA PHE A 13 -32.24 -24.82 -2.39
C PHE A 13 -31.70 -23.73 -3.32
N ILE A 14 -32.45 -23.31 -4.33
CA ILE A 14 -32.03 -22.20 -5.22
C ILE A 14 -31.99 -20.87 -4.47
N LYS A 15 -32.90 -20.59 -3.51
CA LYS A 15 -32.84 -19.38 -2.69
C LYS A 15 -31.69 -19.38 -1.68
N LEU A 16 -31.22 -20.53 -1.20
CA LEU A 16 -30.07 -20.62 -0.30
C LEU A 16 -28.73 -20.42 -1.01
N PHE A 17 -28.64 -20.68 -2.33
CA PHE A 17 -27.39 -20.47 -3.09
C PHE A 17 -27.18 -19.00 -3.56
N VAL A 18 -28.19 -18.14 -3.49
CA VAL A 18 -28.11 -16.72 -3.94
C VAL A 18 -27.54 -15.80 -2.87
N TYR A 19 -27.34 -16.27 -1.63
CA TYR A 19 -26.76 -15.48 -0.53
C TYR A 19 -25.38 -15.98 -0.08
N ILE A 20 -24.50 -16.38 -1.01
CA ILE A 20 -23.09 -16.46 -0.69
C ILE A 20 -22.53 -15.06 -0.90
N PRO A 21 -22.20 -14.31 0.16
CA PRO A 21 -21.43 -13.10 -0.02
C PRO A 21 -20.11 -13.54 -0.66
N PHE A 22 -19.78 -13.05 -1.84
CA PHE A 22 -18.44 -13.12 -2.36
C PHE A 22 -17.54 -12.33 -1.39
N SER A 23 -17.05 -13.00 -0.34
CA SER A 23 -15.94 -12.48 0.40
C SER A 23 -14.72 -12.64 -0.53
N PHE A 24 -14.31 -11.56 -1.17
CA PHE A 24 -12.97 -11.48 -1.71
C PHE A 24 -12.00 -11.57 -0.53
N GLY A 25 -11.55 -12.79 -0.22
CA GLY A 25 -10.45 -12.99 0.70
C GLY A 25 -9.25 -12.21 0.17
N LEU A 26 -8.66 -11.34 0.99
CA LEU A 26 -7.39 -10.68 0.69
C LEU A 26 -6.39 -11.78 0.30
N THR A 27 -5.84 -11.71 -0.91
CA THR A 27 -4.76 -12.61 -1.32
C THR A 27 -3.49 -12.28 -0.53
N GLU A 28 -2.58 -13.23 -0.38
CA GLU A 28 -1.29 -13.01 0.29
C GLU A 28 -0.55 -11.78 -0.29
N ASP A 29 -0.65 -11.58 -1.61
CA ASP A 29 -0.02 -10.45 -2.29
C ASP A 29 -0.66 -9.10 -1.96
N ASP A 30 -1.97 -9.05 -1.70
CA ASP A 30 -2.66 -7.80 -1.31
C ASP A 30 -2.20 -7.30 0.06
N CYS A 31 -1.86 -8.20 0.98
CA CYS A 31 -1.35 -7.80 2.29
C CYS A 31 0.09 -7.29 2.26
N LYS A 32 0.98 -7.89 1.46
CA LYS A 32 2.42 -7.55 1.42
C LYS A 32 2.72 -6.09 1.12
N ASN A 33 1.83 -5.43 0.38
CA ASN A 33 1.96 -4.02 0.00
C ASN A 33 1.15 -3.09 0.89
N SER A 34 0.56 -3.60 1.97
CA SER A 34 -0.27 -2.83 2.88
C SER A 34 0.51 -2.36 4.12
N PRO A 35 0.12 -1.23 4.76
CA PRO A 35 0.70 -0.79 6.03
C PRO A 35 0.49 -1.79 7.18
N PHE A 36 -0.43 -2.73 7.01
CA PHE A 36 -0.80 -3.75 8.01
C PHE A 36 0.05 -5.02 7.92
N TYR A 37 1.06 -5.06 7.06
CA TYR A 37 2.00 -6.17 6.94
C TYR A 37 3.32 -5.85 7.64
N ILE A 38 3.66 -6.60 8.68
CA ILE A 38 4.88 -6.45 9.48
C ILE A 38 5.84 -7.59 9.16
N LYS A 39 7.02 -7.24 8.68
CA LYS A 39 8.07 -8.20 8.25
C LYS A 39 9.11 -8.45 9.33
N ASN A 40 9.80 -9.59 9.21
CA ASN A 40 11.03 -9.89 9.94
C ASN A 40 10.89 -9.77 11.46
N ILE A 41 9.87 -10.39 12.04
CA ILE A 41 9.73 -10.50 13.50
C ILE A 41 10.51 -11.73 13.96
N LYS A 42 11.63 -11.49 14.67
CA LYS A 42 12.50 -12.55 15.18
C LYS A 42 12.09 -12.97 16.57
N VAL A 43 12.05 -14.28 16.76
CA VAL A 43 11.82 -14.88 18.07
C VAL A 43 12.87 -15.93 18.34
N ASP A 44 13.40 -15.90 19.55
CA ASP A 44 14.34 -16.89 20.11
C ASP A 44 13.82 -17.24 21.52
N LEU A 45 13.39 -18.47 21.72
CA LEU A 45 12.79 -18.94 22.96
C LEU A 45 13.34 -20.31 23.34
N THR A 46 13.64 -20.48 24.63
CA THR A 46 13.99 -21.77 25.23
C THR A 46 12.96 -22.09 26.30
N LYS A 47 12.35 -23.29 26.24
CA LYS A 47 11.31 -23.77 27.16
C LYS A 47 11.58 -25.21 27.58
N THR A 48 10.65 -25.81 28.32
CA THR A 48 10.77 -27.22 28.77
C THR A 48 10.61 -28.18 27.60
N SER A 49 9.89 -27.78 26.54
CA SER A 49 9.72 -28.55 25.30
C SER A 49 9.63 -27.63 24.09
N ILE A 50 9.91 -28.20 22.93
CA ILE A 50 9.78 -27.47 21.64
C ILE A 50 8.35 -27.04 21.37
N ASN A 51 7.35 -27.85 21.75
CA ASN A 51 5.94 -27.52 21.53
C ASN A 51 5.52 -26.29 22.36
N GLU A 52 5.97 -26.23 23.61
CA GLU A 52 5.75 -25.06 24.47
C GLU A 52 6.46 -23.82 23.92
N ALA A 53 7.72 -23.95 23.44
CA ALA A 53 8.46 -22.86 22.83
C ALA A 53 7.77 -22.31 21.56
N ARG A 54 7.24 -23.17 20.70
CA ARG A 54 6.47 -22.78 19.51
C ARG A 54 5.17 -22.05 19.86
N SER A 55 4.41 -22.59 20.80
CA SER A 55 3.14 -22.01 21.24
C SER A 55 3.32 -20.60 21.82
N GLU A 56 4.36 -20.41 22.66
CA GLU A 56 4.70 -19.11 23.22
C GLU A 56 5.28 -18.17 22.16
N ALA A 57 6.06 -18.68 21.20
CA ALA A 57 6.54 -17.91 20.07
C ALA A 57 5.39 -17.30 19.28
N GLU A 58 4.35 -18.08 18.98
CA GLU A 58 3.16 -17.60 18.27
C GLU A 58 2.45 -16.45 19.02
N LEU A 59 2.29 -16.55 20.32
CA LEU A 59 1.71 -15.46 21.12
C LEU A 59 2.62 -14.21 21.11
N LYS A 60 3.93 -14.43 21.28
CA LYS A 60 4.93 -13.35 21.33
C LYS A 60 5.02 -12.59 20.01
N ILE A 61 4.99 -13.28 18.85
CA ILE A 61 5.06 -12.61 17.55
C ILE A 61 3.84 -11.74 17.29
N LYS A 62 2.63 -12.19 17.66
CA LYS A 62 1.41 -11.40 17.52
C LYS A 62 1.52 -10.08 18.29
N LEU A 63 2.01 -10.14 19.53
CA LEU A 63 2.23 -8.95 20.36
C LEU A 63 3.31 -8.03 19.80
N LEU A 64 4.47 -8.56 19.43
CA LEU A 64 5.57 -7.79 18.86
C LEU A 64 5.17 -7.16 17.53
N GLY A 65 4.49 -7.93 16.69
CA GLY A 65 3.94 -7.44 15.43
C GLY A 65 2.95 -6.30 15.62
N PHE A 66 2.02 -6.46 16.58
CA PHE A 66 1.03 -5.41 16.87
C PHE A 66 1.69 -4.15 17.45
N LYS A 67 2.68 -4.28 18.34
CA LYS A 67 3.46 -3.13 18.83
C LYS A 67 4.15 -2.39 17.67
N ARG A 68 4.77 -3.10 16.72
CA ARG A 68 5.37 -2.49 15.54
C ARG A 68 4.32 -1.84 14.64
N LEU A 69 3.15 -2.46 14.46
CA LEU A 69 2.03 -1.89 13.73
C LEU A 69 1.56 -0.58 14.37
N MET A 70 1.37 -0.56 15.69
CA MET A 70 0.99 0.65 16.44
C MET A 70 2.01 1.77 16.25
N LYS A 71 3.31 1.47 16.41
CA LYS A 71 4.39 2.43 16.14
C LYS A 71 4.36 2.98 14.72
N ARG A 72 4.04 2.14 13.73
CA ARG A 72 3.91 2.55 12.32
C ARG A 72 2.74 3.48 12.08
N LEU A 73 1.56 3.19 12.65
CA LEU A 73 0.31 3.86 12.31
C LEU A 73 -0.03 5.05 13.22
N ILE A 74 0.40 5.04 14.48
CA ILE A 74 -0.05 5.98 15.52
C ILE A 74 1.08 6.94 15.90
N VAL A 75 0.72 8.19 16.22
CA VAL A 75 1.69 9.22 16.64
C VAL A 75 2.14 9.00 18.09
N ASN A 76 1.20 8.72 18.99
CA ASN A 76 1.44 8.54 20.43
C ASN A 76 1.04 7.13 20.86
N GLU A 77 1.93 6.16 20.65
CA GLU A 77 1.68 4.73 20.93
C GLU A 77 1.66 4.36 22.42
N ASN A 78 2.30 5.17 23.27
CA ASN A 78 2.54 4.84 24.68
C ASN A 78 1.26 4.82 25.57
N GLU A 79 0.16 5.33 25.07
CA GLU A 79 -1.10 5.43 25.81
C GLU A 79 -2.02 4.21 25.65
N ILE A 80 -1.65 3.25 24.81
CA ILE A 80 -2.53 2.15 24.42
C ILE A 80 -2.21 0.89 25.20
N LYS A 81 -3.15 0.45 26.03
CA LYS A 81 -3.06 -0.83 26.73
C LYS A 81 -3.36 -1.98 25.77
N ILE A 82 -2.37 -2.83 25.53
CA ILE A 82 -2.48 -3.96 24.61
C ILE A 82 -2.90 -5.20 25.38
N ASN A 83 -4.00 -5.83 24.94
CA ASN A 83 -4.48 -7.10 25.49
C ASN A 83 -4.22 -8.24 24.48
N ASN A 84 -3.61 -9.34 24.94
CA ASN A 84 -3.21 -10.48 24.11
C ASN A 84 -4.39 -11.13 23.36
N SER A 85 -5.56 -11.25 24.00
CA SER A 85 -6.74 -11.84 23.37
C SER A 85 -7.28 -10.97 22.23
N VAL A 86 -7.24 -9.65 22.39
CA VAL A 86 -7.65 -8.71 21.35
C VAL A 86 -6.71 -8.82 20.14
N VAL A 87 -5.39 -8.81 20.38
CA VAL A 87 -4.38 -8.87 19.30
C VAL A 87 -4.54 -10.13 18.45
N SER A 88 -4.83 -11.28 19.05
CA SER A 88 -5.01 -12.53 18.31
C SER A 88 -6.15 -12.44 17.28
N ASN A 89 -7.22 -11.70 17.59
CA ASN A 89 -8.37 -11.51 16.70
C ASN A 89 -8.10 -10.47 15.57
N LEU A 90 -7.02 -9.68 15.69
CA LEU A 90 -6.63 -8.70 14.69
C LEU A 90 -5.71 -9.29 13.60
N VAL A 91 -5.13 -10.47 13.85
CA VAL A 91 -4.22 -11.12 12.90
C VAL A 91 -5.03 -11.88 11.84
N SER A 92 -4.74 -11.61 10.56
CA SER A 92 -5.31 -12.35 9.44
C SER A 92 -4.55 -13.67 9.22
N TYR A 93 -3.23 -13.58 9.09
CA TYR A 93 -2.32 -14.73 9.01
C TYR A 93 -0.90 -14.32 9.40
N PHE A 94 -0.06 -15.33 9.64
CA PHE A 94 1.38 -15.14 9.73
C PHE A 94 2.09 -16.20 8.88
N LYS A 95 3.32 -15.87 8.46
CA LYS A 95 4.19 -16.73 7.66
C LYS A 95 5.51 -16.92 8.39
N ILE A 96 5.98 -18.15 8.42
CA ILE A 96 7.32 -18.50 8.92
C ILE A 96 8.28 -18.45 7.73
N ASN A 97 9.29 -17.59 7.78
CA ASN A 97 10.27 -17.44 6.71
C ASN A 97 11.48 -18.38 6.94
N ASN A 98 11.98 -18.40 8.17
CA ASN A 98 13.07 -19.27 8.59
C ASN A 98 12.73 -19.88 9.94
N GLU A 99 13.03 -21.15 10.13
CA GLU A 99 12.80 -21.87 11.36
C GLU A 99 14.00 -22.78 11.68
N ALA A 100 14.47 -22.73 12.92
CA ALA A 100 15.45 -23.66 13.47
C ALA A 100 15.03 -24.04 14.89
N ASN A 101 15.16 -25.32 15.23
CA ASN A 101 14.76 -25.81 16.54
C ASN A 101 15.69 -26.90 17.07
N SER A 102 15.68 -27.05 18.39
CA SER A 102 16.19 -28.20 19.13
C SER A 102 15.08 -28.70 20.06
N ASP A 103 15.38 -29.67 20.94
CA ASP A 103 14.38 -30.24 21.85
C ASP A 103 13.70 -29.19 22.76
N THR A 104 14.38 -28.10 23.06
CA THR A 104 13.94 -27.05 24.01
C THR A 104 13.99 -25.63 23.46
N ARG A 105 14.73 -25.37 22.37
CA ARG A 105 14.91 -24.02 21.80
C ARG A 105 14.25 -23.88 20.45
N TYR A 106 13.54 -22.78 20.27
CA TYR A 106 12.87 -22.40 19.03
C TYR A 106 13.34 -21.03 18.56
N LEU A 107 13.91 -20.98 17.36
CA LEU A 107 14.35 -19.76 16.68
C LEU A 107 13.58 -19.64 15.37
N ALA A 108 12.92 -18.52 15.12
CA ALA A 108 12.23 -18.33 13.86
C ALA A 108 12.05 -16.85 13.51
N ASP A 109 11.93 -16.60 12.19
CA ASP A 109 11.60 -15.31 11.60
C ASP A 109 10.18 -15.36 11.03
N PHE A 110 9.36 -14.37 11.36
CA PHE A 110 7.95 -14.30 10.98
C PHE A 110 7.62 -13.03 10.24
N ASP A 111 6.69 -13.15 9.30
CA ASP A 111 5.93 -12.03 8.76
C ASP A 111 4.48 -12.16 9.22
N ILE A 112 3.85 -11.05 9.58
CA ILE A 112 2.45 -11.02 10.05
C ILE A 112 1.62 -10.06 9.23
N CYS A 113 0.46 -10.53 8.79
CA CYS A 113 -0.59 -9.71 8.21
C CYS A 113 -1.71 -9.49 9.23
N PHE A 114 -2.01 -8.23 9.51
CA PHE A 114 -3.17 -7.85 10.31
C PHE A 114 -4.38 -7.60 9.42
N ASN A 115 -5.55 -8.01 9.90
CA ASN A 115 -6.81 -7.70 9.22
C ASN A 115 -7.09 -6.19 9.34
N ARG A 116 -7.01 -5.48 8.21
CA ARG A 116 -7.17 -4.03 8.18
C ARG A 116 -8.47 -3.56 8.82
N LEU A 117 -9.61 -4.15 8.46
CA LEU A 117 -10.91 -3.73 8.99
C LEU A 117 -11.03 -3.98 10.49
N SER A 118 -10.51 -5.11 10.99
CA SER A 118 -10.50 -5.41 12.42
C SER A 118 -9.65 -4.41 13.19
N VAL A 119 -8.46 -4.05 12.68
CA VAL A 119 -7.59 -3.04 13.30
C VAL A 119 -8.24 -1.66 13.29
N ILE A 120 -8.85 -1.25 12.17
CA ILE A 120 -9.54 0.03 12.06
C ILE A 120 -10.74 0.10 13.01
N ASN A 121 -11.52 -0.97 13.11
CA ASN A 121 -12.62 -1.04 14.09
C ASN A 121 -12.12 -0.92 15.52
N TYR A 122 -11.04 -1.61 15.86
CA TYR A 122 -10.38 -1.45 17.16
C TYR A 122 -9.96 0.00 17.43
N PHE A 123 -9.35 0.69 16.43
CA PHE A 123 -8.97 2.11 16.56
C PHE A 123 -10.20 2.99 16.79
N ARG A 124 -11.28 2.77 16.04
CA ARG A 124 -12.53 3.52 16.17
C ARG A 124 -13.16 3.37 17.56
N GLU A 125 -13.28 2.13 18.04
CA GLU A 125 -13.86 1.83 19.36
C GLU A 125 -13.05 2.47 20.50
N ASN A 126 -11.73 2.54 20.35
CA ASN A 126 -10.83 3.14 21.34
C ASN A 126 -10.52 4.62 21.05
N LYS A 127 -11.17 5.27 20.05
CA LYS A 127 -10.98 6.68 19.65
C LYS A 127 -9.53 7.02 19.32
N ILE A 128 -8.82 6.09 18.69
CA ILE A 128 -7.42 6.23 18.32
C ILE A 128 -7.34 6.85 16.92
N LEU A 129 -6.64 7.99 16.80
CA LEU A 129 -6.30 8.59 15.52
C LEU A 129 -5.07 7.89 14.94
N TYR A 130 -5.10 7.58 13.65
CA TYR A 130 -4.04 6.86 12.97
C TYR A 130 -3.80 7.38 11.55
N SER A 131 -2.69 6.99 10.97
CA SER A 131 -2.40 7.19 9.54
C SER A 131 -1.99 5.85 8.92
N GLU A 132 -2.46 5.58 7.71
CA GLU A 132 -2.09 4.37 6.94
C GLU A 132 -1.56 4.69 5.54
N THR A 133 -1.37 5.98 5.23
CA THR A 133 -0.87 6.43 3.93
C THR A 133 0.63 6.29 3.87
N PHE A 134 1.13 5.49 2.94
CA PHE A 134 2.56 5.45 2.63
C PHE A 134 2.99 6.74 1.91
N ARG A 135 4.21 7.14 2.16
CA ARG A 135 4.92 8.15 1.38
C ARG A 135 5.94 7.48 0.48
N ASP A 136 6.09 8.01 -0.73
CA ASP A 136 7.17 7.65 -1.63
C ASP A 136 8.55 7.80 -0.95
N SER A 137 9.56 7.09 -1.47
CA SER A 137 10.87 7.06 -0.86
C SER A 137 11.54 8.43 -0.85
N ILE A 138 12.22 8.70 0.25
CA ILE A 138 13.04 9.91 0.48
C ILE A 138 14.49 9.46 0.59
N SER A 139 15.37 10.05 -0.21
CA SER A 139 16.80 9.85 -0.07
C SER A 139 17.33 10.55 1.17
N VAL A 140 18.13 9.86 1.97
CA VAL A 140 18.78 10.39 3.18
C VAL A 140 20.26 10.53 2.92
N LEU A 141 20.78 11.75 3.11
CA LEU A 141 22.21 12.05 3.04
C LEU A 141 22.73 12.37 4.45
N PRO A 142 23.35 11.41 5.15
CA PRO A 142 24.03 11.67 6.40
C PRO A 142 25.33 12.47 6.15
N VAL A 143 25.51 13.52 6.94
CA VAL A 143 26.69 14.38 6.86
C VAL A 143 27.22 14.61 8.28
N PHE A 144 28.50 14.35 8.46
CA PHE A 144 29.21 14.69 9.68
C PHE A 144 30.19 15.83 9.41
N LYS A 145 30.15 16.90 10.19
CA LYS A 145 31.11 17.99 10.09
C LYS A 145 32.13 17.91 11.21
N GLY A 146 33.30 17.39 10.87
CA GLY A 146 34.45 17.33 11.76
C GLY A 146 35.40 18.52 11.61
N LEU A 147 36.53 18.49 12.32
CA LEU A 147 37.60 19.52 12.20
C LEU A 147 38.19 19.63 10.80
N ARG A 148 38.26 18.51 10.09
CA ARG A 148 38.84 18.44 8.74
C ARG A 148 37.84 18.79 7.63
N GLY A 149 36.62 19.18 8.01
CA GLY A 149 35.54 19.48 7.09
C GLY A 149 34.37 18.48 7.14
N PHE A 150 33.61 18.43 6.06
CA PHE A 150 32.44 17.55 5.94
C PHE A 150 32.84 16.14 5.51
N VAL A 151 32.27 15.15 6.18
CA VAL A 151 32.38 13.72 5.86
C VAL A 151 31.00 13.24 5.42
N MET A 152 30.92 12.58 4.29
CA MET A 152 29.68 12.04 3.70
C MET A 152 30.00 10.70 3.05
N LEU A 153 29.04 9.76 3.12
CA LEU A 153 29.11 8.47 2.43
C LEU A 153 30.43 7.69 2.71
N ASP A 154 30.95 7.84 3.92
CA ASP A 154 32.17 7.15 4.37
C ASP A 154 31.79 5.98 5.28
N GLU A 155 32.11 4.76 4.85
CA GLU A 155 31.85 3.53 5.61
C GLU A 155 32.60 3.48 6.94
N ASN A 156 33.62 4.32 7.14
CA ASN A 156 34.34 4.43 8.42
C ASN A 156 33.78 5.50 9.35
N ASP A 157 32.81 6.30 8.86
CA ASP A 157 32.18 7.33 9.68
C ASP A 157 31.06 6.76 10.54
N SER A 158 31.15 6.97 11.86
CA SER A 158 30.16 6.45 12.83
C SER A 158 28.75 6.99 12.58
N TRP A 159 28.60 8.27 12.16
CA TRP A 159 27.29 8.86 11.86
C TRP A 159 26.62 8.16 10.68
N PHE A 160 27.38 7.95 9.60
CA PHE A 160 26.91 7.23 8.43
C PHE A 160 26.52 5.78 8.77
N GLN A 161 27.35 5.05 9.53
CA GLN A 161 27.08 3.67 9.93
C GLN A 161 25.80 3.52 10.77
N LYS A 162 25.52 4.46 11.68
CA LYS A 162 24.28 4.45 12.46
C LYS A 162 23.05 4.65 11.57
N TRP A 163 23.12 5.59 10.61
CA TRP A 163 22.06 5.76 9.63
C TRP A 163 21.83 4.51 8.80
N LYS A 164 22.89 3.90 8.26
CA LYS A 164 22.81 2.67 7.47
C LYS A 164 22.07 1.57 8.24
N LYS A 165 22.49 1.30 9.45
CA LYS A 165 21.88 0.28 10.32
C LYS A 165 20.40 0.56 10.63
N GLU A 166 20.06 1.78 11.03
CA GLU A 166 18.70 2.10 11.45
C GLU A 166 17.72 2.17 10.25
N LEU A 167 18.19 2.54 9.05
CA LEU A 167 17.36 2.53 7.85
C LEU A 167 17.04 1.12 7.35
N GLU A 168 17.94 0.15 7.52
CA GLU A 168 17.68 -1.27 7.25
C GLU A 168 16.55 -1.85 8.14
N LEU A 169 16.39 -1.30 9.33
CA LEU A 169 15.37 -1.72 10.31
C LEU A 169 14.09 -0.88 10.23
N ASN A 170 14.08 0.21 9.45
CA ASN A 170 12.94 1.12 9.38
C ASN A 170 11.81 0.52 8.57
N ASP A 171 10.67 0.31 9.21
CA ASP A 171 9.43 -0.18 8.61
C ASP A 171 8.26 0.80 8.75
N GLY A 172 8.54 2.11 8.84
CA GLY A 172 7.54 3.17 8.96
C GLY A 172 6.74 3.42 7.67
N LEU A 173 5.81 4.40 7.74
CA LEU A 173 5.01 4.84 6.59
C LEU A 173 5.83 5.67 5.58
N VAL A 174 6.89 6.32 6.04
CA VAL A 174 7.84 7.03 5.17
C VAL A 174 9.00 6.09 4.89
N LYS A 175 9.20 5.74 3.64
CA LYS A 175 10.32 4.94 3.20
C LYS A 175 11.57 5.84 3.12
N LEU A 176 12.58 5.54 3.91
CA LEU A 176 13.84 6.27 3.95
C LEU A 176 14.94 5.39 3.38
N GLU A 177 15.70 5.89 2.42
CA GLU A 177 16.78 5.15 1.76
C GLU A 177 18.07 5.99 1.77
N LEU A 178 19.22 5.37 2.03
CA LEU A 178 20.49 6.07 1.90
C LEU A 178 20.75 6.47 0.46
N VAL A 179 21.31 7.67 0.26
CA VAL A 179 21.84 8.10 -1.03
C VAL A 179 22.87 7.08 -1.50
N LYS A 180 22.72 6.60 -2.73
CA LYS A 180 23.66 5.70 -3.41
C LYS A 180 24.86 6.53 -3.85
N GLY A 181 25.88 6.62 -3.03
CA GLY A 181 27.04 7.47 -3.27
C GLY A 181 27.80 7.11 -4.54
N ASN A 182 28.20 8.13 -5.28
CA ASN A 182 29.28 8.03 -6.26
C ASN A 182 30.36 9.06 -5.96
N PHE A 183 31.55 8.85 -6.51
CA PHE A 183 32.73 9.69 -6.28
C PHE A 183 32.53 11.18 -6.60
N TYR A 184 31.62 11.52 -7.53
CA TYR A 184 31.30 12.91 -7.91
C TYR A 184 30.57 13.67 -6.80
N LEU A 185 29.77 13.00 -5.98
CA LEU A 185 29.02 13.59 -4.87
C LEU A 185 29.99 14.10 -3.78
N ASN A 186 30.98 13.30 -3.41
CA ASN A 186 31.92 13.65 -2.32
C ASN A 186 32.72 14.94 -2.59
N ARG A 187 33.04 15.23 -3.85
CA ARG A 187 33.94 16.35 -4.19
C ARG A 187 33.20 17.69 -4.39
N ASN A 188 31.98 17.66 -4.87
CA ASN A 188 31.21 18.88 -5.20
C ASN A 188 30.20 19.32 -4.13
N LEU A 189 29.87 18.42 -3.18
CA LEU A 189 28.84 18.64 -2.18
C LEU A 189 29.33 19.36 -0.94
N THR A 190 30.64 19.32 -0.64
CA THR A 190 31.21 19.65 0.66
C THR A 190 31.06 21.09 1.12
N SER A 191 31.08 22.08 0.23
CA SER A 191 30.95 23.49 0.62
C SER A 191 29.60 24.09 0.28
N ASN A 192 28.93 23.55 -0.70
CA ASN A 192 27.77 24.20 -1.34
C ASN A 192 26.40 23.67 -0.91
N LEU A 193 26.31 22.46 -0.30
CA LEU A 193 25.05 21.88 0.21
C LEU A 193 24.42 22.71 1.37
N PHE A 194 25.23 23.47 2.06
CA PHE A 194 24.82 24.18 3.27
C PHE A 194 24.65 25.69 3.03
N SER A 195 25.14 26.21 1.91
CA SER A 195 24.79 27.53 1.43
C SER A 195 23.48 27.45 0.62
N ASN A 196 22.55 28.37 0.84
CA ASN A 196 21.23 28.42 0.18
C ASN A 196 21.26 28.51 -1.37
N THR A 197 22.42 28.32 -2.01
CA THR A 197 22.67 28.63 -3.42
C THR A 197 22.68 27.41 -4.35
N ASN A 198 22.47 26.19 -3.89
CA ASN A 198 22.68 25.02 -4.75
C ASN A 198 21.46 24.12 -4.99
N GLN A 199 20.30 24.76 -5.18
CA GLN A 199 19.05 24.10 -5.57
C GLN A 199 19.25 23.09 -6.73
N LYS A 200 19.96 23.50 -7.79
CA LYS A 200 20.21 22.65 -8.97
C LYS A 200 21.00 21.37 -8.64
N LEU A 201 21.92 21.42 -7.68
CA LEU A 201 22.69 20.25 -7.27
C LEU A 201 21.82 19.28 -6.46
N ILE A 202 21.00 19.82 -5.55
CA ILE A 202 20.04 19.02 -4.78
C ILE A 202 19.02 18.36 -5.70
N GLN A 203 18.46 19.10 -6.66
CA GLN A 203 17.56 18.55 -7.67
C GLN A 203 18.20 17.41 -8.48
N LYS A 204 19.46 17.59 -8.92
CA LYS A 204 20.20 16.50 -9.60
C LYS A 204 20.38 15.26 -8.73
N LEU A 205 20.61 15.44 -7.43
CA LEU A 205 20.71 14.32 -6.50
C LEU A 205 19.40 13.56 -6.42
N ILE A 206 18.30 14.26 -6.23
CA ILE A 206 16.95 13.67 -6.13
C ILE A 206 16.63 12.87 -7.40
N ILE A 207 16.91 13.45 -8.59
CA ILE A 207 16.69 12.78 -9.86
C ILE A 207 17.59 11.54 -10.01
N ASN A 208 18.86 11.62 -9.66
CA ASN A 208 19.80 10.50 -9.77
C ASN A 208 19.47 9.34 -8.82
N GLU A 209 18.85 9.64 -7.67
CA GLU A 209 18.42 8.65 -6.69
C GLU A 209 17.03 8.08 -7.01
N GLU A 210 16.35 8.58 -8.04
CA GLU A 210 14.99 8.17 -8.42
C GLU A 210 13.97 8.32 -7.27
N THR A 211 14.13 9.38 -6.46
CA THR A 211 13.27 9.69 -5.32
C THR A 211 12.55 11.03 -5.51
N ASN A 212 11.57 11.31 -4.63
CA ASN A 212 10.76 12.53 -4.72
C ASN A 212 11.22 13.62 -3.75
N ALA A 213 12.26 13.35 -2.94
CA ALA A 213 12.77 14.30 -1.96
C ALA A 213 14.15 13.88 -1.44
N LEU A 214 14.87 14.84 -0.88
CA LEU A 214 16.14 14.63 -0.18
C LEU A 214 16.06 15.13 1.26
N LEU A 215 16.51 14.31 2.19
CA LEU A 215 16.73 14.66 3.59
C LEU A 215 18.23 14.76 3.86
N VAL A 216 18.71 15.94 4.17
CA VAL A 216 20.10 16.13 4.61
C VAL A 216 20.13 16.16 6.14
N VAL A 217 20.87 15.24 6.72
CA VAL A 217 20.97 15.08 8.18
C VAL A 217 22.39 15.34 8.63
N LEU A 218 22.58 16.49 9.26
CA LEU A 218 23.90 16.96 9.73
C LEU A 218 24.07 16.69 11.21
N ALA A 219 25.25 16.22 11.57
CA ALA A 219 25.76 16.23 12.93
C ALA A 219 27.10 17.00 12.98
N GLU A 220 27.24 17.95 13.90
CA GLU A 220 28.47 18.70 14.10
C GLU A 220 28.73 19.01 15.57
N PRO A 221 29.97 18.80 16.08
CA PRO A 221 30.38 19.34 17.35
C PRO A 221 30.53 20.86 17.30
N VAL A 222 29.87 21.56 18.21
CA VAL A 222 29.94 23.03 18.31
C VAL A 222 30.36 23.46 19.69
N LEU A 223 31.32 24.41 19.78
CA LEU A 223 31.71 25.06 21.01
C LEU A 223 30.80 26.28 21.21
N LYS A 224 30.16 26.38 22.37
CA LYS A 224 29.31 27.51 22.73
C LYS A 224 30.06 28.54 23.58
N THR A 225 29.48 29.72 23.72
CA THR A 225 30.02 30.82 24.53
C THR A 225 30.15 30.50 26.03
N ASP A 226 29.44 29.48 26.51
CA ASP A 226 29.53 28.92 27.86
C ASP A 226 30.78 28.03 28.07
N GLY A 227 31.64 27.90 27.05
CA GLY A 227 32.80 27.02 27.04
C GLY A 227 32.53 25.54 26.96
N LYS A 228 31.26 25.12 26.82
CA LYS A 228 30.89 23.71 26.69
C LYS A 228 30.76 23.31 25.21
N THR A 229 31.07 22.05 24.97
CA THR A 229 30.92 21.44 23.65
C THR A 229 29.57 20.72 23.55
N TYR A 230 28.91 20.91 22.44
CA TYR A 230 27.61 20.29 22.14
C TYR A 230 27.69 19.54 20.81
N LEU A 231 26.95 18.47 20.67
CA LEU A 231 26.60 17.89 19.38
C LEU A 231 25.35 18.61 18.86
N SER A 232 25.50 19.35 17.78
CA SER A 232 24.39 19.95 17.05
C SER A 232 23.94 19.00 15.97
N THR A 233 22.67 18.64 15.98
CA THR A 233 22.07 17.79 14.95
C THR A 233 20.89 18.49 14.32
N PHE A 234 20.74 18.39 13.00
CA PHE A 234 19.55 18.87 12.31
C PHE A 234 19.24 18.06 11.05
N ALA A 235 17.96 18.07 10.65
CA ALA A 235 17.47 17.45 9.44
C ALA A 235 16.73 18.48 8.59
N LYS A 236 17.25 18.73 7.38
CA LYS A 236 16.67 19.63 6.39
C LYS A 236 16.02 18.80 5.28
N PHE A 237 14.79 19.16 4.96
CA PHE A 237 13.99 18.52 3.94
C PHE A 237 13.92 19.36 2.68
N TYR A 238 14.25 18.76 1.53
CA TYR A 238 14.21 19.38 0.21
C TYR A 238 13.23 18.61 -0.68
N ASN A 239 12.39 19.34 -1.42
CA ASN A 239 11.43 18.77 -2.36
C ASN A 239 12.09 18.37 -3.70
N ASP A 240 11.31 17.84 -4.61
CA ASP A 240 11.72 17.40 -5.96
C ASP A 240 12.34 18.50 -6.82
N ASP A 241 11.94 19.75 -6.63
CA ASP A 241 12.56 20.93 -7.26
C ASP A 241 13.90 21.33 -6.62
N GLY A 242 14.33 20.67 -5.54
CA GLY A 242 15.53 21.00 -4.79
C GLY A 242 15.39 22.20 -3.85
N ASN A 243 14.16 22.68 -3.60
CA ASN A 243 13.89 23.77 -2.66
C ASN A 243 13.88 23.26 -1.23
N LEU A 244 14.47 24.02 -0.31
CA LEU A 244 14.34 23.76 1.12
C LEU A 244 12.91 24.07 1.55
N GLU A 245 12.14 23.04 1.94
CA GLU A 245 10.80 23.22 2.47
C GLU A 245 10.81 23.57 3.95
N ASN A 246 11.52 22.77 4.75
CA ASN A 246 11.57 22.97 6.20
C ASN A 246 12.78 22.30 6.87
N THR A 247 12.97 22.62 8.14
CA THR A 247 13.87 21.90 9.05
C THR A 247 13.01 21.04 9.97
N ILE A 248 12.98 19.74 9.70
CA ILE A 248 12.11 18.76 10.41
C ILE A 248 12.59 18.52 11.85
N TYR A 249 13.89 18.61 12.06
CA TYR A 249 14.51 18.31 13.35
C TYR A 249 15.68 19.24 13.64
N ARG A 250 15.82 19.66 14.89
CA ARG A 250 17.00 20.36 15.40
C ARG A 250 17.18 20.01 16.87
N ASN A 251 18.40 19.65 17.24
CA ASN A 251 18.74 19.36 18.62
C ASN A 251 20.17 19.84 18.95
N LEU A 252 20.44 20.06 20.24
CA LEU A 252 21.73 20.48 20.77
C LEU A 252 21.99 19.74 22.08
N ILE A 253 22.95 18.80 22.07
CA ILE A 253 23.18 17.87 23.15
C ILE A 253 24.56 18.12 23.74
N PRO A 254 24.67 18.32 25.06
CA PRO A 254 25.99 18.48 25.69
C PRO A 254 26.81 17.20 25.54
N ILE A 255 28.06 17.34 25.09
CA ILE A 255 29.00 16.23 24.96
C ILE A 255 30.26 16.53 25.80
N LYS A 256 30.86 15.46 26.36
CA LYS A 256 32.11 15.61 27.09
C LYS A 256 33.25 15.88 26.11
N ARG A 257 34.01 16.93 26.34
CA ARG A 257 35.26 17.19 25.63
C ARG A 257 36.31 16.21 26.13
N THR A 258 36.70 15.22 25.36
CA THR A 258 37.86 14.35 25.60
C THR A 258 39.06 14.88 24.83
N SER A 259 40.28 14.46 25.21
CA SER A 259 41.53 14.91 24.60
C SER A 259 41.67 14.61 23.09
N SER A 260 40.92 13.61 22.60
CA SER A 260 40.64 13.40 21.18
C SER A 260 39.27 14.02 20.87
N ILE A 261 39.28 15.12 20.16
CA ILE A 261 38.22 16.10 20.00
C ILE A 261 36.85 15.53 19.56
N TYR A 262 36.72 14.24 19.23
CA TYR A 262 35.52 13.64 18.61
C TYR A 262 35.21 12.21 19.07
N ASN A 263 35.53 11.85 20.30
CA ASN A 263 34.96 10.59 20.82
C ASN A 263 33.53 10.83 21.28
N ILE A 264 32.62 10.94 20.31
CA ILE A 264 31.19 11.02 20.59
C ILE A 264 30.71 9.61 20.90
N ASP A 265 29.99 9.46 22.01
CA ASP A 265 29.38 8.19 22.39
C ASP A 265 28.50 7.66 21.25
N GLU A 266 28.78 6.45 20.79
CA GLU A 266 28.03 5.79 19.72
C GLU A 266 26.55 5.59 20.08
N ASN A 267 26.23 5.37 21.35
CA ASN A 267 24.84 5.27 21.81
C ASN A 267 24.11 6.61 21.66
N LEU A 268 24.81 7.73 21.89
CA LEU A 268 24.26 9.06 21.69
C LEU A 268 23.93 9.30 20.22
N LEU A 269 24.83 8.95 19.30
CA LEU A 269 24.62 9.05 17.86
C LEU A 269 23.42 8.19 17.43
N ASN A 270 23.33 6.96 17.93
CA ASN A 270 22.21 6.06 17.61
C ASN A 270 20.88 6.62 18.10
N GLN A 271 20.82 7.15 19.32
CA GLN A 271 19.62 7.79 19.86
C GLN A 271 19.18 8.99 19.01
N GLU A 272 20.12 9.79 18.52
CA GLU A 272 19.80 10.94 17.68
C GLU A 272 19.26 10.53 16.30
N VAL A 273 19.84 9.51 15.68
CA VAL A 273 19.30 8.92 14.44
C VAL A 273 17.86 8.49 14.64
N LEU A 274 17.58 7.72 15.69
CA LEU A 274 16.22 7.26 16.02
C LEU A 274 15.24 8.43 16.27
N LYS A 275 15.68 9.49 16.96
CA LYS A 275 14.83 10.69 17.18
C LYS A 275 14.50 11.40 15.87
N ILE A 276 15.47 11.52 14.96
CA ILE A 276 15.26 12.14 13.65
C ILE A 276 14.28 11.30 12.83
N ILE A 277 14.49 9.98 12.73
CA ILE A 277 13.58 9.07 12.03
C ILE A 277 12.17 9.17 12.60
N ASN A 278 12.03 9.11 13.92
CA ASN A 278 10.72 9.22 14.59
C ASN A 278 10.06 10.59 14.32
N SER A 279 10.83 11.68 14.28
CA SER A 279 10.30 13.02 13.93
C SER A 279 9.73 13.04 12.51
N ILE A 280 10.43 12.45 11.54
CA ILE A 280 9.96 12.36 10.15
C ILE A 280 8.67 11.55 10.06
N GLN A 281 8.69 10.34 10.66
CA GLN A 281 7.53 9.45 10.68
C GLN A 281 6.31 10.11 11.35
N ASN A 282 6.52 10.76 12.50
CA ASN A 282 5.45 11.42 13.25
C ASN A 282 4.92 12.67 12.55
N ASN A 283 5.78 13.45 11.90
CA ASN A 283 5.33 14.60 11.09
C ASN A 283 4.44 14.13 9.94
N TRP A 284 4.85 13.09 9.21
CA TRP A 284 4.03 12.49 8.16
C TRP A 284 2.69 11.97 8.68
N LYS A 285 2.70 11.19 9.75
CA LYS A 285 1.48 10.68 10.38
C LYS A 285 0.52 11.80 10.79
N LYS A 286 1.03 12.86 11.45
CA LYS A 286 0.21 14.02 11.87
C LYS A 286 -0.48 14.71 10.70
N ASN A 287 0.21 14.85 9.57
CA ASN A 287 -0.34 15.50 8.38
C ASN A 287 -1.35 14.62 7.62
N ASN A 288 -1.36 13.31 7.90
CA ASN A 288 -2.21 12.32 7.24
C ASN A 288 -3.09 11.56 8.25
N LEU A 289 -3.44 12.18 9.36
CA LEU A 289 -4.31 11.56 10.38
C LEU A 289 -5.73 11.35 9.83
N ILE A 290 -6.22 10.15 10.03
CA ILE A 290 -7.59 9.77 9.70
C ILE A 290 -8.48 9.99 10.92
N ASN A 291 -9.53 10.79 10.76
CA ASN A 291 -10.51 11.00 11.80
C ASN A 291 -11.48 9.83 11.87
N THR A 292 -11.29 8.96 12.87
CA THR A 292 -12.12 7.77 13.07
C THR A 292 -13.54 8.07 13.57
N LEU A 293 -13.82 9.30 14.01
CA LEU A 293 -15.11 9.70 14.56
C LEU A 293 -16.13 10.13 13.50
N ILE A 294 -15.66 10.56 12.33
CA ILE A 294 -16.51 10.97 11.20
C ILE A 294 -16.57 9.82 10.21
N THR A 295 -17.78 9.42 9.84
CA THR A 295 -18.01 8.42 8.79
C THR A 295 -19.00 8.98 7.80
N GLU A 296 -18.62 9.05 6.54
CA GLU A 296 -19.47 9.47 5.45
C GLU A 296 -19.59 8.38 4.37
N SER A 297 -20.48 8.58 3.41
CA SER A 297 -20.60 7.73 2.24
C SER A 297 -20.79 8.56 0.99
N VAL A 298 -20.33 8.01 -0.14
CA VAL A 298 -20.56 8.57 -1.48
C VAL A 298 -21.18 7.51 -2.37
N ASP A 299 -22.09 7.96 -3.23
CA ASP A 299 -22.75 7.15 -4.25
C ASP A 299 -22.08 7.43 -5.60
N LEU A 300 -21.42 6.41 -6.14
CA LEU A 300 -20.57 6.52 -7.31
C LEU A 300 -21.16 5.74 -8.48
N ILE A 301 -21.15 6.36 -9.66
CA ILE A 301 -21.50 5.74 -10.93
C ILE A 301 -20.22 5.53 -11.74
N ILE A 302 -19.97 4.29 -12.13
CA ILE A 302 -18.82 3.91 -12.96
C ILE A 302 -19.36 3.53 -14.35
N PRO A 303 -19.15 4.37 -15.38
CA PRO A 303 -19.58 4.06 -16.73
C PRO A 303 -18.80 2.88 -17.32
N ILE A 304 -19.51 1.98 -18.01
CA ILE A 304 -18.93 0.87 -18.76
C ILE A 304 -19.03 1.22 -20.25
N ASN A 305 -18.20 2.16 -20.69
CA ASN A 305 -18.29 2.74 -22.03
C ASN A 305 -17.37 2.11 -23.07
N LYS A 306 -16.39 1.31 -22.63
CA LYS A 306 -15.41 0.74 -23.55
C LYS A 306 -15.96 -0.50 -24.23
N LEU A 307 -16.10 -0.44 -25.54
CA LEU A 307 -16.41 -1.59 -26.38
C LEU A 307 -15.12 -2.15 -26.96
N VAL A 308 -14.88 -3.42 -26.70
CA VAL A 308 -13.87 -4.20 -27.41
C VAL A 308 -14.55 -4.80 -28.64
N SER A 309 -13.91 -4.70 -29.79
CA SER A 309 -14.42 -5.29 -31.03
C SER A 309 -13.34 -6.00 -31.81
N THR A 310 -13.77 -7.02 -32.54
CA THR A 310 -12.99 -7.76 -33.55
C THR A 310 -13.91 -8.13 -34.69
N ASN A 311 -13.37 -8.60 -35.80
CA ASN A 311 -14.18 -9.04 -36.94
C ASN A 311 -14.02 -10.53 -37.15
N SER A 312 -15.09 -11.22 -37.57
CA SER A 312 -15.03 -12.61 -37.99
C SER A 312 -14.16 -12.75 -39.24
N ILE A 313 -13.43 -13.84 -39.34
CA ILE A 313 -12.57 -14.17 -40.53
C ILE A 313 -13.26 -15.13 -41.47
N LYS A 314 -14.30 -15.83 -41.01
CA LYS A 314 -15.08 -16.77 -41.81
C LYS A 314 -16.56 -16.52 -41.60
N GLU A 315 -17.38 -17.06 -42.50
CA GLU A 315 -18.79 -17.13 -42.29
C GLU A 315 -19.11 -17.91 -41.02
N PHE A 316 -20.18 -17.50 -40.31
CA PHE A 316 -20.60 -18.09 -39.07
C PHE A 316 -22.04 -18.58 -39.21
N LEU A 317 -22.24 -19.88 -39.17
CA LEU A 317 -23.50 -20.55 -39.41
C LEU A 317 -24.28 -20.83 -38.12
N PHE A 318 -25.55 -21.13 -38.26
CA PHE A 318 -26.49 -21.36 -37.17
C PHE A 318 -26.03 -22.41 -36.16
N ASN A 319 -25.41 -23.52 -36.61
CA ASN A 319 -25.00 -24.61 -35.75
C ASN A 319 -23.55 -24.56 -35.29
N ASP A 320 -22.79 -23.55 -35.70
CA ASP A 320 -21.41 -23.44 -35.34
C ASP A 320 -21.24 -23.22 -33.83
N LYS A 321 -20.34 -23.99 -33.26
CA LYS A 321 -19.92 -23.89 -31.84
C LYS A 321 -18.67 -23.08 -31.64
N VAL A 322 -18.04 -22.67 -32.75
CA VAL A 322 -16.80 -21.90 -32.79
C VAL A 322 -16.97 -20.70 -33.72
N LEU A 323 -16.63 -19.52 -33.22
CA LEU A 323 -16.59 -18.30 -34.00
C LEU A 323 -15.12 -17.86 -34.22
N ASN A 324 -14.64 -17.91 -35.45
CA ASN A 324 -13.29 -17.49 -35.81
C ASN A 324 -13.22 -15.98 -36.05
N VAL A 325 -12.26 -15.31 -35.43
CA VAL A 325 -12.10 -13.85 -35.46
C VAL A 325 -10.63 -13.45 -35.65
N LYS A 326 -10.37 -12.20 -36.01
CA LYS A 326 -9.01 -11.67 -36.24
C LYS A 326 -8.13 -11.74 -35.00
N SER A 327 -8.67 -11.41 -33.84
CA SER A 327 -7.99 -11.51 -32.53
C SER A 327 -9.00 -11.47 -31.40
N THR A 328 -8.73 -12.23 -30.34
CA THR A 328 -9.50 -12.23 -29.09
C THR A 328 -8.72 -11.64 -27.91
N GLU A 329 -7.50 -11.14 -28.13
CA GLU A 329 -6.57 -10.69 -27.08
C GLU A 329 -7.24 -9.72 -26.08
N LYS A 330 -8.04 -8.79 -26.57
CA LYS A 330 -8.71 -7.76 -25.75
C LYS A 330 -10.02 -8.23 -25.13
N PHE A 331 -10.43 -9.47 -25.36
CA PHE A 331 -11.67 -10.02 -24.83
C PHE A 331 -11.43 -10.80 -23.56
N LEU A 332 -12.44 -10.94 -22.70
CA LEU A 332 -12.40 -11.77 -21.50
C LEU A 332 -12.17 -13.25 -21.87
N ASP A 333 -11.71 -14.08 -20.92
CA ASP A 333 -11.51 -15.52 -21.19
C ASP A 333 -12.82 -16.26 -21.44
N ARG A 334 -13.92 -15.77 -20.89
CA ARG A 334 -15.32 -16.20 -21.11
C ARG A 334 -16.27 -15.03 -20.96
N GLY A 335 -17.44 -15.09 -21.60
CA GLY A 335 -18.42 -14.00 -21.45
C GLY A 335 -19.40 -13.89 -22.60
N LEU A 336 -20.08 -12.75 -22.66
CA LEU A 336 -21.06 -12.42 -23.66
C LEU A 336 -20.46 -11.57 -24.76
N ILE A 337 -20.66 -11.97 -26.00
CA ILE A 337 -20.36 -11.17 -27.20
C ILE A 337 -21.66 -10.85 -27.94
N LYS A 338 -21.66 -9.76 -28.69
CA LYS A 338 -22.76 -9.33 -29.52
C LYS A 338 -22.33 -9.29 -30.98
N ILE A 339 -23.13 -9.92 -31.84
CA ILE A 339 -23.02 -9.85 -33.28
C ILE A 339 -24.35 -9.30 -33.83
N GLU A 340 -24.32 -8.11 -34.39
CA GLU A 340 -25.53 -7.36 -34.76
C GLU A 340 -26.55 -7.30 -33.60
N ASN A 341 -27.68 -8.05 -33.68
CA ASN A 341 -28.70 -8.11 -32.62
C ASN A 341 -28.71 -9.40 -31.83
N GLU A 342 -27.77 -10.32 -32.10
CA GLU A 342 -27.67 -11.58 -31.39
C GLU A 342 -26.68 -11.49 -30.24
N ILE A 343 -27.06 -12.00 -29.05
CA ILE A 343 -26.20 -12.14 -27.87
C ILE A 343 -25.79 -13.61 -27.76
N ILE A 344 -24.49 -13.85 -27.69
CA ILE A 344 -23.87 -15.16 -27.70
C ILE A 344 -22.96 -15.25 -26.46
N TYR A 345 -23.08 -16.31 -25.67
CA TYR A 345 -22.13 -16.65 -24.62
C TYR A 345 -21.06 -17.57 -25.19
N TYR A 346 -19.81 -17.34 -24.83
CA TYR A 346 -18.68 -18.24 -25.08
C TYR A 346 -18.05 -18.64 -23.75
N ASN A 347 -17.72 -19.91 -23.61
CA ASN A 347 -17.12 -20.45 -22.38
C ASN A 347 -15.60 -20.47 -22.41
N GLN A 348 -15.02 -20.48 -23.60
CA GLN A 348 -13.56 -20.47 -23.82
C GLN A 348 -13.19 -19.60 -25.01
N LYS A 349 -11.95 -19.10 -25.03
CA LYS A 349 -11.35 -18.46 -26.21
C LYS A 349 -9.96 -19.00 -26.50
N SER A 350 -9.56 -18.94 -27.78
CA SER A 350 -8.18 -19.01 -28.23
C SER A 350 -7.72 -17.63 -28.72
N MET A 351 -6.52 -17.48 -29.22
CA MET A 351 -6.05 -16.19 -29.78
C MET A 351 -6.92 -15.67 -30.94
N THR A 352 -7.59 -16.56 -31.66
CA THR A 352 -8.34 -16.23 -32.87
C THR A 352 -9.74 -16.84 -32.92
N SER A 353 -10.25 -17.38 -31.82
CA SER A 353 -11.61 -17.95 -31.79
C SER A 353 -12.29 -17.82 -30.43
N PHE A 354 -13.63 -17.75 -30.48
CA PHE A 354 -14.50 -18.00 -29.33
C PHE A 354 -15.11 -19.37 -29.47
N ASN A 355 -15.08 -20.18 -28.42
CA ASN A 355 -15.44 -21.58 -28.42
C ASN A 355 -16.58 -21.88 -27.44
N GLU A 356 -17.23 -23.04 -27.62
CA GLU A 356 -18.35 -23.50 -26.78
C GLU A 356 -19.48 -22.47 -26.69
N LEU A 357 -19.98 -22.07 -27.84
CA LEU A 357 -20.95 -21.01 -27.99
C LEU A 357 -22.37 -21.42 -27.58
N SER A 358 -23.01 -20.61 -26.77
CA SER A 358 -24.46 -20.64 -26.49
C SER A 358 -25.11 -19.42 -27.12
N ARG A 359 -26.07 -19.65 -28.04
CA ARG A 359 -26.61 -18.62 -28.94
C ARG A 359 -28.00 -18.16 -28.54
N SER A 360 -28.41 -17.01 -29.06
CA SER A 360 -29.76 -16.43 -28.90
C SER A 360 -30.16 -16.21 -27.44
N LEU A 361 -29.25 -15.74 -26.62
CA LEU A 361 -29.52 -15.48 -25.22
C LEU A 361 -30.40 -14.27 -25.02
N PHE A 362 -31.15 -14.26 -23.93
CA PHE A 362 -32.05 -13.15 -23.53
C PHE A 362 -33.04 -12.72 -24.59
N GLY A 363 -33.57 -13.68 -25.40
CA GLY A 363 -34.52 -13.39 -26.47
C GLY A 363 -33.94 -12.67 -27.67
N SER A 364 -32.59 -12.64 -27.81
CA SER A 364 -31.95 -12.00 -28.96
C SER A 364 -32.19 -12.78 -30.28
N SER A 365 -32.27 -12.05 -31.41
CA SER A 365 -32.50 -12.64 -32.72
C SER A 365 -31.31 -13.48 -33.17
N LYS A 366 -31.58 -14.70 -33.65
CA LYS A 366 -30.59 -15.62 -34.21
C LYS A 366 -30.69 -15.65 -35.73
N LYS A 367 -29.58 -15.34 -36.40
CA LYS A 367 -29.52 -15.47 -37.87
C LYS A 367 -29.01 -16.86 -38.28
N LEU A 368 -29.52 -17.37 -39.40
CA LEU A 368 -29.07 -18.62 -40.00
C LEU A 368 -27.59 -18.55 -40.44
N ARG A 369 -27.16 -17.36 -40.88
CA ARG A 369 -25.82 -17.14 -41.43
C ARG A 369 -25.35 -15.71 -41.20
N TYR A 370 -24.16 -15.52 -40.72
CA TYR A 370 -23.43 -14.25 -40.74
C TYR A 370 -22.33 -14.31 -41.78
N LYS A 371 -22.15 -13.26 -42.56
CA LYS A 371 -21.07 -13.14 -43.54
C LYS A 371 -19.71 -13.09 -42.82
N SER A 372 -18.61 -13.33 -43.56
CA SER A 372 -17.26 -13.00 -43.09
C SER A 372 -17.14 -11.49 -42.86
N ASP A 373 -16.22 -11.11 -41.99
CA ASP A 373 -15.92 -9.72 -41.57
C ASP A 373 -17.06 -9.02 -40.77
N VAL A 374 -17.99 -9.78 -40.21
CA VAL A 374 -19.00 -9.23 -39.32
C VAL A 374 -18.34 -8.81 -37.99
N GLN A 375 -18.74 -7.64 -37.49
CA GLN A 375 -18.21 -7.08 -36.27
C GLN A 375 -18.75 -7.83 -35.02
N VAL A 376 -17.83 -8.33 -34.21
CA VAL A 376 -18.09 -8.95 -32.91
C VAL A 376 -17.72 -7.93 -31.82
N LYS A 377 -18.64 -7.63 -30.93
CA LYS A 377 -18.47 -6.65 -29.87
C LYS A 377 -18.62 -7.29 -28.51
N GLN A 378 -17.79 -6.87 -27.56
CA GLN A 378 -17.96 -7.15 -26.14
C GLN A 378 -17.83 -5.85 -25.36
N LYS A 379 -18.62 -5.68 -24.31
CA LYS A 379 -18.38 -4.60 -23.37
C LYS A 379 -17.21 -4.98 -22.47
N ASP A 380 -16.24 -4.10 -22.38
CA ASP A 380 -15.08 -4.27 -21.52
C ASP A 380 -15.47 -3.89 -20.09
N ILE A 381 -15.84 -4.89 -19.32
CA ILE A 381 -16.11 -4.74 -17.88
C ILE A 381 -14.84 -4.91 -17.02
N SER A 382 -13.68 -5.12 -17.64
CA SER A 382 -12.40 -5.36 -16.91
C SER A 382 -11.98 -4.18 -16.04
N ILE A 383 -12.39 -2.97 -16.40
CA ILE A 383 -12.14 -1.76 -15.61
C ILE A 383 -12.84 -1.82 -14.24
N TRP A 384 -13.96 -2.55 -14.14
CA TRP A 384 -14.79 -2.61 -12.94
C TRP A 384 -14.06 -3.22 -11.74
N PRO A 385 -13.49 -4.47 -11.80
CA PRO A 385 -12.75 -5.05 -10.69
C PRO A 385 -11.53 -4.21 -10.29
N SER A 386 -10.85 -3.60 -11.27
CA SER A 386 -9.69 -2.75 -11.03
C SER A 386 -10.07 -1.50 -10.23
N ILE A 387 -11.17 -0.83 -10.58
CA ILE A 387 -11.64 0.35 -9.83
C ILE A 387 -12.08 -0.05 -8.42
N LEU A 388 -12.82 -1.15 -8.26
CA LEU A 388 -13.22 -1.62 -6.93
C LEU A 388 -11.99 -1.87 -6.04
N LYS A 389 -11.01 -2.61 -6.55
CA LYS A 389 -9.77 -2.89 -5.83
C LYS A 389 -9.00 -1.62 -5.46
N GLU A 390 -8.93 -0.65 -6.37
CA GLU A 390 -8.27 0.63 -6.09
C GLU A 390 -9.03 1.44 -5.03
N LEU A 391 -10.36 1.50 -5.09
CA LEU A 391 -11.17 2.19 -4.08
C LEU A 391 -11.07 1.51 -2.70
N GLU A 392 -11.07 0.17 -2.66
CA GLU A 392 -10.85 -0.59 -1.42
C GLU A 392 -9.45 -0.38 -0.85
N SER A 393 -8.45 -0.12 -1.70
CA SER A 393 -7.07 0.16 -1.29
C SER A 393 -6.85 1.59 -0.79
N LEU A 394 -7.82 2.49 -0.99
CA LEU A 394 -7.70 3.87 -0.50
C LEU A 394 -7.64 3.87 1.03
N PRO A 395 -6.77 4.70 1.62
CA PRO A 395 -6.77 4.95 3.05
C PRO A 395 -8.19 5.31 3.51
N PHE A 396 -8.53 4.94 4.75
CA PHE A 396 -9.82 5.24 5.40
C PHE A 396 -11.08 4.69 4.72
N VAL A 397 -11.05 4.02 3.58
CA VAL A 397 -12.22 3.32 3.02
C VAL A 397 -12.54 2.10 3.90
N LEU A 398 -13.78 2.05 4.38
CA LEU A 398 -14.29 0.99 5.26
C LEU A 398 -14.97 -0.11 4.44
N GLU A 399 -15.72 0.27 3.42
CA GLU A 399 -16.60 -0.64 2.70
C GLU A 399 -16.90 -0.11 1.30
N VAL A 400 -16.89 -1.00 0.31
CA VAL A 400 -17.31 -0.71 -1.07
C VAL A 400 -18.45 -1.66 -1.43
N ASN A 401 -19.66 -1.14 -1.48
CA ASN A 401 -20.87 -1.91 -1.74
C ASN A 401 -21.35 -1.74 -3.18
N VAL A 402 -21.41 -2.83 -3.93
CA VAL A 402 -22.00 -2.85 -5.26
C VAL A 402 -23.53 -2.86 -5.13
N ILE A 403 -24.17 -1.79 -5.56
CA ILE A 403 -25.63 -1.62 -5.52
C ILE A 403 -26.29 -2.20 -6.77
N SER A 404 -25.70 -1.92 -7.93
CA SER A 404 -26.21 -2.45 -9.19
C SER A 404 -25.11 -2.48 -10.25
N LEU A 405 -25.24 -3.43 -11.17
CA LEU A 405 -24.40 -3.54 -12.35
C LEU A 405 -25.30 -3.71 -13.57
N SER A 406 -25.23 -2.76 -14.48
CA SER A 406 -25.98 -2.77 -15.73
C SER A 406 -25.05 -2.88 -16.93
N ASN A 407 -25.64 -2.98 -18.11
CA ASN A 407 -24.89 -2.97 -19.37
C ASN A 407 -24.16 -1.64 -19.69
N SER A 408 -24.48 -0.54 -19.03
CA SER A 408 -23.92 0.79 -19.31
C SER A 408 -23.13 1.37 -18.15
N SER A 409 -23.43 0.94 -16.94
CA SER A 409 -22.77 1.47 -15.73
C SER A 409 -22.91 0.52 -14.55
N GLY A 410 -22.01 0.63 -13.59
CA GLY A 410 -22.16 0.11 -12.26
C GLY A 410 -22.40 1.22 -11.26
N ARG A 411 -23.16 0.95 -10.21
CA ARG A 411 -23.39 1.87 -9.09
C ARG A 411 -22.86 1.23 -7.83
N ILE A 412 -22.07 1.99 -7.09
CA ILE A 412 -21.48 1.57 -5.83
C ILE A 412 -21.68 2.63 -4.76
N ILE A 413 -21.77 2.19 -3.51
CA ILE A 413 -21.69 3.08 -2.36
C ILE A 413 -20.36 2.78 -1.66
N VAL A 414 -19.55 3.81 -1.50
CA VAL A 414 -18.28 3.75 -0.76
C VAL A 414 -18.48 4.42 0.58
N LYS A 415 -18.26 3.67 1.66
CA LYS A 415 -18.27 4.16 3.04
C LYS A 415 -16.84 4.36 3.52
N PHE A 416 -16.55 5.50 4.10
CA PHE A 416 -15.19 5.87 4.53
C PHE A 416 -15.20 6.71 5.80
N MET A 417 -14.06 6.78 6.46
CA MET A 417 -13.82 7.69 7.59
C MET A 417 -13.27 9.01 7.07
N GLY A 418 -13.68 10.11 7.71
CA GLY A 418 -13.35 11.46 7.27
C GLY A 418 -14.44 12.08 6.41
N ASP A 419 -14.11 13.20 5.76
CA ASP A 419 -15.02 13.96 4.90
C ASP A 419 -14.88 13.60 3.42
N LYS A 420 -15.88 13.97 2.62
CA LYS A 420 -15.90 13.76 1.17
C LYS A 420 -14.72 14.39 0.44
N LYS A 421 -14.25 15.55 0.92
CA LYS A 421 -13.13 16.25 0.29
C LYS A 421 -11.85 15.42 0.37
N THR A 422 -11.57 14.87 1.53
CA THR A 422 -10.42 13.96 1.76
C THR A 422 -10.52 12.71 0.89
N PHE A 423 -11.73 12.13 0.78
CA PHE A 423 -11.97 10.97 -0.09
C PHE A 423 -11.63 11.27 -1.56
N PHE A 424 -12.16 12.37 -2.11
CA PHE A 424 -11.92 12.72 -3.50
C PHE A 424 -10.48 13.13 -3.78
N GLN A 425 -9.78 13.75 -2.84
CA GLN A 425 -8.35 14.02 -2.96
C GLN A 425 -7.54 12.73 -3.09
N ALA A 426 -7.74 11.77 -2.20
CA ALA A 426 -7.04 10.50 -2.25
C ALA A 426 -7.36 9.66 -3.50
N ALA A 427 -8.62 9.69 -3.96
CA ALA A 427 -9.01 9.07 -5.22
C ALA A 427 -8.27 9.72 -6.41
N ASN A 428 -8.16 11.05 -6.42
CA ASN A 428 -7.46 11.78 -7.47
C ASN A 428 -5.96 11.49 -7.51
N GLU A 429 -5.30 11.31 -6.36
CA GLU A 429 -3.90 10.87 -6.28
C GLU A 429 -3.68 9.49 -6.93
N LYS A 430 -4.69 8.62 -6.88
CA LYS A 430 -4.74 7.34 -7.62
C LYS A 430 -5.21 7.49 -9.06
N LYS A 431 -5.31 8.71 -9.58
CA LYS A 431 -5.82 9.05 -10.92
C LYS A 431 -7.29 8.67 -11.15
N ILE A 432 -8.06 8.41 -10.09
CA ILE A 432 -9.50 8.15 -10.14
C ILE A 432 -10.23 9.46 -9.95
N VAL A 433 -10.78 10.01 -11.01
CA VAL A 433 -11.44 11.33 -11.00
C VAL A 433 -12.94 11.18 -11.14
N PHE A 434 -13.67 11.72 -10.16
CA PHE A 434 -15.12 11.79 -10.16
C PHE A 434 -15.61 13.23 -10.38
N LYS A 435 -16.78 13.38 -10.98
CA LYS A 435 -17.50 14.66 -11.09
C LYS A 435 -18.92 14.50 -10.57
N ASP A 436 -19.51 15.61 -10.16
CA ASP A 436 -20.93 15.64 -9.79
C ASP A 436 -21.79 15.16 -10.97
N TYR A 437 -22.67 14.21 -10.70
CA TYR A 437 -23.66 13.71 -11.65
C TYR A 437 -25.04 14.30 -11.36
N ASN A 438 -25.39 14.35 -10.07
CA ASN A 438 -26.57 15.03 -9.54
C ASN A 438 -26.30 15.43 -8.07
N SER A 439 -27.28 15.96 -7.37
CA SER A 439 -27.14 16.44 -5.99
C SER A 439 -26.63 15.41 -4.98
N ALA A 440 -26.68 14.11 -5.29
CA ALA A 440 -26.34 13.02 -4.39
C ALA A 440 -25.31 12.02 -4.95
N GLN A 441 -25.04 12.06 -6.24
CA GLN A 441 -24.26 11.05 -6.94
C GLN A 441 -23.10 11.67 -7.71
N TYR A 442 -22.02 10.92 -7.84
CA TYR A 442 -20.82 11.28 -8.59
C TYR A 442 -20.55 10.24 -9.68
N ILE A 443 -20.03 10.69 -10.81
CA ILE A 443 -19.70 9.83 -11.94
C ILE A 443 -18.20 9.80 -12.20
N LEU A 444 -17.65 8.60 -12.43
CA LEU A 444 -16.26 8.43 -12.85
C LEU A 444 -16.06 9.01 -14.24
N VAL A 445 -15.11 9.94 -14.40
CA VAL A 445 -14.79 10.58 -15.69
C VAL A 445 -13.40 10.20 -16.20
N LYS A 446 -12.50 9.77 -15.32
CA LYS A 446 -11.13 9.39 -15.68
C LYS A 446 -10.59 8.35 -14.70
N LYS A 447 -9.86 7.39 -15.25
CA LYS A 447 -8.97 6.49 -14.57
C LYS A 447 -7.60 6.56 -15.22
#